data_2d67e52cc15ce627146181f8ca116dbc
#
_entry.id   2d67e52cc15ce627146181f8ca116dbc
#
_cell.length_a   1.000
_cell.length_b   1.000
_cell.length_c   1.000
_cell.angle_alpha   90.00
_cell.angle_beta   90.00
_cell.angle_gamma   90.00
#
_symmetry.space_group_name_H-M   'P 1'
#
loop_
_entity.id
_entity.type
_entity.pdbx_description
1 polymer ?
#
loop_
_entity_poly.entity_id
_entity_poly.type
_entity_poly.pdbx_seq_one_letter_code
_entity_poly.pdbx_strand_id
1 'polypeptide(L)'
;MVATARLVFATNNAHKIEEAQAIVAGKLQLISLKEAGIEIDVDETGTTFHENAYLKAKAIYDVSGLPCVADDSGLCVEALGGAPGVYSARYAGEPVNHAANNHKLLNALALETNREACFKTVLCVVGLEGCGDRPLYFEGKVDGAIVGEGVGDEGFGYDPIFRPHGYPKTFAQMLASEKNALSHRARAFEGLMGFLASLDLGGMQTMVPALPVSDYDYDLPDARIAYEAMEPRDASRLLIYSGKQGGGSIQGTAFHEIGDQLLSGDVLVANDTKVIPARLHGTVVAGAKVEVFLLNPLDAGWTQWEVMVGNRRKFKEGDVVTVSGERGSLKIVWLDRDCNRIAMQFEGDFATMQDAIEVLGEVPLPPYIERAVTEGDKDRYQAIFAEHAGAVAAPTASLHFTKELQSRLLEGGVMFSYLTLHVGAGTFKPMTSDFANEHEMHAERFAVGLSLVDAMIMARGQSRRVVAIGTTSMRVLESLYFVGCRILQGCWEGKVYSGDGYDLGLRYIEGREISMDSALGALRERVVFEGGLLQGSTQIFIVEGFEFRVVAGLITNFHQPKSTLLMLISAFVGGDWRKIYGFALESGYRFLSYGDGSLLWR
;
A
#
# COMPACT_ATOMS: atom_id res chain seq x y z
N MET A 1 11.77 29.19 -13.77
CA MET A 1 12.64 29.23 -12.58
C MET A 1 11.92 28.33 -11.57
N VAL A 2 12.49 27.16 -11.31
CA VAL A 2 11.97 26.22 -10.33
C VAL A 2 12.15 26.87 -8.95
N ALA A 3 11.10 26.96 -8.16
CA ALA A 3 11.18 27.50 -6.80
C ALA A 3 12.02 26.52 -5.98
N THR A 4 13.20 26.94 -5.52
CA THR A 4 14.06 26.13 -4.65
C THR A 4 13.30 25.88 -3.35
N ALA A 5 13.13 24.62 -2.97
CA ALA A 5 12.45 24.27 -1.71
C ALA A 5 13.14 25.00 -0.55
N ARG A 6 12.32 25.48 0.42
CA ARG A 6 12.80 26.28 1.56
C ARG A 6 12.44 25.58 2.85
N LEU A 7 13.45 25.20 3.66
CA LEU A 7 13.25 24.50 4.93
C LEU A 7 13.97 25.25 6.07
N VAL A 8 13.33 25.31 7.25
CA VAL A 8 13.98 25.78 8.47
C VAL A 8 14.86 24.66 8.99
N PHE A 9 16.16 24.91 9.20
CA PHE A 9 17.08 23.93 9.78
C PHE A 9 17.10 24.08 11.30
N ALA A 10 16.52 23.09 11.99
CA ALA A 10 16.31 23.06 13.43
C ALA A 10 17.60 22.76 14.21
N THR A 11 18.57 23.66 14.13
CA THR A 11 19.82 23.55 14.89
C THR A 11 20.36 24.92 15.24
N ASN A 12 20.92 25.05 16.45
CA ASN A 12 21.67 26.21 16.89
C ASN A 12 23.19 26.05 16.66
N ASN A 13 23.64 24.90 16.12
CA ASN A 13 25.06 24.63 15.89
C ASN A 13 25.51 25.24 14.56
N ALA A 14 26.34 26.30 14.63
CA ALA A 14 26.84 27.03 13.46
C ALA A 14 27.61 26.14 12.49
N HIS A 15 28.43 25.20 12.97
CA HIS A 15 29.20 24.29 12.11
C HIS A 15 28.27 23.34 11.31
N LYS A 16 27.19 22.86 11.94
CA LYS A 16 26.22 22.04 11.24
C LYS A 16 25.49 22.84 10.14
N ILE A 17 25.16 24.11 10.41
CA ILE A 17 24.51 24.99 9.44
C ILE A 17 25.42 25.23 8.24
N GLU A 18 26.69 25.59 8.48
CA GLU A 18 27.67 25.85 7.41
C GLU A 18 27.90 24.59 6.55
N GLU A 19 28.11 23.44 7.17
CA GLU A 19 28.29 22.17 6.47
C GLU A 19 27.03 21.78 5.65
N ALA A 20 25.84 21.88 6.23
CA ALA A 20 24.59 21.57 5.54
C ALA A 20 24.33 22.51 4.35
N GLN A 21 24.54 23.83 4.53
CA GLN A 21 24.40 24.82 3.46
C GLN A 21 25.39 24.57 2.30
N ALA A 22 26.63 24.17 2.62
CA ALA A 22 27.63 23.81 1.61
C ALA A 22 27.24 22.55 0.82
N ILE A 23 26.68 21.54 1.50
CA ILE A 23 26.22 20.29 0.87
C ILE A 23 25.04 20.54 -0.08
N VAL A 24 24.05 21.35 0.33
CA VAL A 24 22.82 21.57 -0.44
C VAL A 24 22.93 22.70 -1.46
N ALA A 25 24.07 23.38 -1.53
CA ALA A 25 24.27 24.61 -2.31
C ALA A 25 23.59 24.60 -3.69
N GLY A 26 22.66 25.53 -3.91
CA GLY A 26 21.94 25.74 -5.17
C GLY A 26 20.78 24.76 -5.44
N LYS A 27 20.56 23.76 -4.56
CA LYS A 27 19.50 22.76 -4.72
C LYS A 27 18.37 22.89 -3.69
N LEU A 28 18.70 23.38 -2.51
CA LEU A 28 17.77 23.55 -1.38
C LEU A 28 18.16 24.82 -0.63
N GLN A 29 17.18 25.62 -0.19
CA GLN A 29 17.43 26.77 0.68
C GLN A 29 17.20 26.38 2.14
N LEU A 30 18.26 26.22 2.90
CA LEU A 30 18.19 26.05 4.34
C LEU A 30 18.22 27.42 5.04
N ILE A 31 17.26 27.63 5.94
CA ILE A 31 17.13 28.85 6.74
C ILE A 31 17.48 28.48 8.17
N SER A 32 18.37 29.20 8.80
CA SER A 32 18.68 29.02 10.22
C SER A 32 17.50 29.45 11.11
N LEU A 33 17.45 28.96 12.35
CA LEU A 33 16.47 29.38 13.34
C LEU A 33 16.48 30.90 13.54
N LYS A 34 17.68 31.49 13.55
CA LYS A 34 17.87 32.96 13.67
C LYS A 34 17.25 33.73 12.50
N GLU A 35 17.45 33.26 11.27
CA GLU A 35 16.86 33.87 10.05
C GLU A 35 15.33 33.71 10.02
N ALA A 36 14.83 32.62 10.62
CA ALA A 36 13.39 32.36 10.78
C ALA A 36 12.76 33.12 11.96
N GLY A 37 13.58 33.81 12.78
CA GLY A 37 13.08 34.51 13.99
C GLY A 37 12.62 33.59 15.11
N ILE A 38 13.18 32.37 15.16
CA ILE A 38 12.80 31.33 16.15
C ILE A 38 13.88 31.23 17.21
N GLU A 39 13.49 31.48 18.45
CA GLU A 39 14.34 31.32 19.63
C GLU A 39 13.76 30.21 20.52
N ILE A 40 14.19 28.99 20.28
CA ILE A 40 13.79 27.81 21.07
C ILE A 40 14.98 26.89 21.26
N ASP A 41 15.09 26.30 22.43
CA ASP A 41 15.98 25.20 22.72
C ASP A 41 15.13 23.94 22.98
N VAL A 42 15.49 22.85 22.34
CA VAL A 42 14.73 21.60 22.39
C VAL A 42 15.53 20.54 23.11
N ASP A 43 14.99 20.04 24.21
CA ASP A 43 15.60 18.96 24.99
C ASP A 43 15.61 17.65 24.17
N GLU A 44 16.82 17.12 23.94
CA GLU A 44 17.03 15.83 23.27
C GLU A 44 16.86 14.68 24.28
N THR A 45 15.60 14.30 24.54
CA THR A 45 15.25 13.25 25.52
C THR A 45 15.12 11.85 24.90
N GLY A 46 15.24 11.75 23.58
CA GLY A 46 15.13 10.50 22.84
C GLY A 46 16.32 9.57 23.07
N THR A 47 16.08 8.29 22.88
CA THR A 47 17.07 7.22 23.01
C THR A 47 17.67 6.80 21.68
N THR A 48 17.11 7.31 20.59
CA THR A 48 17.55 7.06 19.21
C THR A 48 17.76 8.37 18.44
N PHE A 49 18.57 8.33 17.38
CA PHE A 49 18.76 9.46 16.48
C PHE A 49 17.44 9.91 15.81
N HIS A 50 16.54 8.96 15.51
CA HIS A 50 15.22 9.26 14.94
C HIS A 50 14.35 10.05 15.91
N GLU A 51 14.26 9.60 17.16
CA GLU A 51 13.48 10.30 18.19
C GLU A 51 13.96 11.73 18.40
N ASN A 52 15.28 11.94 18.55
CA ASN A 52 15.82 13.28 18.76
C ASN A 52 15.66 14.19 17.53
N ALA A 53 15.89 13.67 16.32
CA ALA A 53 15.64 14.43 15.08
C ALA A 53 14.16 14.84 14.97
N TYR A 54 13.24 13.92 15.29
CA TYR A 54 11.81 14.22 15.28
C TYR A 54 11.41 15.26 16.33
N LEU A 55 11.87 15.10 17.58
CA LEU A 55 11.57 16.06 18.65
C LEU A 55 11.97 17.48 18.24
N LYS A 56 13.16 17.65 17.67
CA LYS A 56 13.63 18.96 17.18
C LYS A 56 12.80 19.49 16.02
N ALA A 57 12.57 18.67 14.98
CA ALA A 57 11.83 19.11 13.80
C ALA A 57 10.38 19.47 14.16
N LYS A 58 9.72 18.64 14.96
CA LYS A 58 8.33 18.83 15.39
C LYS A 58 8.17 20.07 16.25
N ALA A 59 9.04 20.30 17.23
CA ALA A 59 8.97 21.47 18.10
C ALA A 59 9.09 22.78 17.30
N ILE A 60 9.98 22.84 16.31
CA ILE A 60 10.14 24.02 15.45
C ILE A 60 8.93 24.20 14.52
N TYR A 61 8.44 23.11 13.94
CA TYR A 61 7.25 23.13 13.09
C TYR A 61 6.01 23.63 13.86
N ASP A 62 5.78 23.14 15.08
CA ASP A 62 4.63 23.52 15.91
C ASP A 62 4.62 25.01 16.26
N VAL A 63 5.79 25.62 16.40
CA VAL A 63 5.91 27.06 16.72
C VAL A 63 5.84 27.93 15.47
N SER A 64 6.43 27.46 14.36
CA SER A 64 6.62 28.31 13.18
C SER A 64 5.56 28.09 12.08
N GLY A 65 4.96 26.89 12.02
CA GLY A 65 4.12 26.47 10.88
C GLY A 65 4.90 26.31 9.56
N LEU A 66 6.24 26.43 9.60
CA LEU A 66 7.09 26.35 8.41
C LEU A 66 7.67 24.95 8.25
N PRO A 67 7.85 24.45 7.02
CA PRO A 67 8.53 23.19 6.78
C PRO A 67 9.92 23.20 7.42
N CYS A 68 10.20 22.17 8.21
CA CYS A 68 11.38 22.11 9.05
C CYS A 68 12.16 20.82 8.84
N VAL A 69 13.49 20.90 8.82
CA VAL A 69 14.41 19.76 8.87
C VAL A 69 15.28 19.85 10.12
N ALA A 70 15.42 18.75 10.84
CA ALA A 70 16.35 18.62 11.97
C ALA A 70 17.32 17.48 11.71
N ASP A 71 18.57 17.61 12.20
CA ASP A 71 19.52 16.51 12.21
C ASP A 71 19.81 16.02 13.63
N ASP A 72 19.92 14.71 13.80
CA ASP A 72 20.62 14.13 14.93
C ASP A 72 21.74 13.23 14.43
N SER A 73 22.96 13.41 15.00
CA SER A 73 24.16 12.79 14.47
C SER A 73 25.10 12.37 15.60
N GLY A 74 25.77 11.24 15.39
CA GLY A 74 26.75 10.77 16.38
C GLY A 74 27.68 9.71 15.84
N LEU A 75 28.72 9.46 16.64
CA LEU A 75 29.68 8.40 16.41
C LEU A 75 29.22 7.14 17.16
N CYS A 76 29.23 6.00 16.48
CA CYS A 76 28.95 4.70 17.08
C CYS A 76 30.20 3.81 16.95
N VAL A 77 30.69 3.27 18.07
CA VAL A 77 31.90 2.42 18.12
C VAL A 77 31.50 1.01 18.51
N GLU A 78 31.86 0.01 17.69
CA GLU A 78 31.45 -1.38 17.89
C GLU A 78 31.89 -1.96 19.22
N ALA A 79 33.18 -1.80 19.56
CA ALA A 79 33.75 -2.32 20.81
C ALA A 79 33.08 -1.74 22.06
N LEU A 80 32.38 -0.60 21.93
CA LEU A 80 31.69 0.07 23.03
C LEU A 80 30.17 -0.12 22.97
N GLY A 81 29.68 -1.14 22.22
CA GLY A 81 28.24 -1.42 22.08
C GLY A 81 27.47 -0.29 21.43
N GLY A 82 28.12 0.50 20.55
CA GLY A 82 27.49 1.63 19.84
C GLY A 82 27.68 2.98 20.57
N ALA A 83 28.28 3.01 21.77
CA ALA A 83 28.59 4.28 22.42
C ALA A 83 29.68 5.03 21.63
N PRO A 84 29.67 6.39 21.66
CA PRO A 84 28.81 7.31 22.41
C PRO A 84 27.37 7.46 21.84
N GLY A 85 27.10 7.11 20.59
CA GLY A 85 25.74 7.13 19.98
C GLY A 85 25.08 8.51 20.10
N VAL A 86 23.83 8.57 20.54
CA VAL A 86 23.06 9.82 20.74
C VAL A 86 23.68 10.76 21.79
N TYR A 87 24.61 10.29 22.60
CA TYR A 87 25.32 11.10 23.59
C TYR A 87 26.63 11.68 23.06
N SER A 88 26.89 11.61 21.74
CA SER A 88 28.18 12.02 21.14
C SER A 88 28.62 13.42 21.52
N ALA A 89 27.71 14.40 21.53
CA ALA A 89 28.05 15.78 21.87
C ALA A 89 28.50 15.94 23.34
N ARG A 90 27.87 15.21 24.27
CA ARG A 90 28.06 15.31 25.73
C ARG A 90 28.70 14.08 26.36
N TYR A 91 29.48 13.33 25.60
CA TYR A 91 30.07 12.05 26.05
C TYR A 91 30.95 12.19 27.28
N ALA A 92 31.72 13.28 27.39
CA ALA A 92 32.54 13.59 28.58
C ALA A 92 31.79 14.41 29.65
N GLY A 93 30.52 14.76 29.40
CA GLY A 93 29.69 15.59 30.28
C GLY A 93 29.46 17.00 29.73
N GLU A 94 28.89 17.86 30.56
CA GLU A 94 28.59 19.26 30.22
C GLU A 94 29.49 20.22 31.00
N PRO A 95 29.87 21.39 30.43
CA PRO A 95 29.55 21.84 29.06
C PRO A 95 30.27 21.02 27.98
N VAL A 96 29.71 21.00 26.75
CA VAL A 96 30.27 20.26 25.62
C VAL A 96 31.72 20.62 25.37
N ASN A 97 32.61 19.60 25.40
CA ASN A 97 34.04 19.75 25.16
C ASN A 97 34.54 18.62 24.23
N HIS A 98 34.80 18.96 22.98
CA HIS A 98 35.20 17.99 21.95
C HIS A 98 36.54 17.31 22.27
N ALA A 99 37.52 18.04 22.80
CA ALA A 99 38.81 17.47 23.19
C ALA A 99 38.64 16.46 24.34
N ALA A 100 37.81 16.78 25.34
CA ALA A 100 37.48 15.87 26.43
C ALA A 100 36.74 14.62 25.95
N ASN A 101 35.79 14.77 25.00
CA ASN A 101 35.08 13.65 24.39
C ASN A 101 36.04 12.71 23.66
N ASN A 102 36.96 13.25 22.83
CA ASN A 102 37.98 12.48 22.12
C ASN A 102 38.89 11.73 23.07
N HIS A 103 39.38 12.42 24.11
CA HIS A 103 40.25 11.81 25.13
C HIS A 103 39.55 10.68 25.90
N LYS A 104 38.29 10.88 26.30
CA LYS A 104 37.48 9.85 26.97
C LYS A 104 37.29 8.63 26.07
N LEU A 105 36.99 8.84 24.76
CA LEU A 105 36.80 7.76 23.80
C LEU A 105 38.11 6.97 23.57
N LEU A 106 39.23 7.65 23.36
CA LEU A 106 40.53 7.00 23.18
C LEU A 106 40.93 6.18 24.40
N ASN A 107 40.67 6.70 25.62
CA ASN A 107 40.92 5.96 26.86
C ASN A 107 40.02 4.73 26.99
N ALA A 108 38.74 4.81 26.60
CA ALA A 108 37.82 3.68 26.61
C ALA A 108 38.26 2.57 25.64
N LEU A 109 38.98 2.95 24.58
CA LEU A 109 39.49 2.01 23.57
C LEU A 109 40.95 1.61 23.80
N ALA A 110 41.60 1.98 24.94
CA ALA A 110 43.03 1.77 25.14
C ALA A 110 43.45 0.29 25.08
N LEU A 111 42.59 -0.62 25.52
CA LEU A 111 42.82 -2.07 25.52
C LEU A 111 42.06 -2.83 24.41
N GLU A 112 41.27 -2.11 23.62
CA GLU A 112 40.45 -2.70 22.57
C GLU A 112 41.24 -2.80 21.26
N THR A 113 41.16 -3.96 20.64
CA THR A 113 41.76 -4.21 19.31
C THR A 113 40.77 -3.89 18.18
N ASN A 114 39.47 -4.04 18.43
CA ASN A 114 38.43 -3.63 17.49
C ASN A 114 38.24 -2.11 17.57
N ARG A 115 38.60 -1.43 16.51
CA ARG A 115 38.50 0.02 16.37
C ARG A 115 37.37 0.43 15.39
N GLU A 116 36.59 -0.52 14.95
CA GLU A 116 35.50 -0.28 13.97
C GLU A 116 34.45 0.68 14.55
N ALA A 117 34.13 1.68 13.76
CA ALA A 117 33.21 2.73 14.15
C ALA A 117 32.45 3.25 12.91
N CYS A 118 31.35 3.90 13.14
CA CYS A 118 30.65 4.63 12.08
C CYS A 118 30.09 5.96 12.59
N PHE A 119 30.10 6.96 11.72
CA PHE A 119 29.27 8.13 11.91
C PHE A 119 27.88 7.88 11.31
N LYS A 120 26.86 8.30 12.04
CA LYS A 120 25.45 8.28 11.58
C LYS A 120 24.84 9.67 11.68
N THR A 121 23.97 9.99 10.72
CA THR A 121 23.05 11.14 10.75
C THR A 121 21.66 10.65 10.39
N VAL A 122 20.66 11.12 11.11
CA VAL A 122 19.26 11.04 10.76
C VAL A 122 18.74 12.46 10.57
N LEU A 123 18.24 12.76 9.38
CA LEU A 123 17.44 13.95 9.14
C LEU A 123 15.98 13.61 9.33
N CYS A 124 15.24 14.46 10.02
CA CYS A 124 13.77 14.40 10.10
C CYS A 124 13.20 15.67 9.49
N VAL A 125 12.29 15.53 8.52
CA VAL A 125 11.57 16.64 7.89
C VAL A 125 10.11 16.58 8.28
N VAL A 126 9.54 17.72 8.72
CA VAL A 126 8.13 17.86 9.10
C VAL A 126 7.53 19.07 8.41
N GLY A 127 6.25 18.99 8.03
CA GLY A 127 5.50 20.11 7.45
C GLY A 127 5.77 20.38 5.97
N LEU A 128 6.36 19.44 5.23
CA LEU A 128 6.47 19.56 3.77
C LEU A 128 5.09 19.55 3.13
N GLU A 129 4.88 20.49 2.21
CA GLU A 129 3.64 20.60 1.43
C GLU A 129 3.37 19.27 0.68
N GLY A 130 2.17 18.74 0.81
CA GLY A 130 1.79 17.45 0.24
C GLY A 130 2.12 16.22 1.10
N CYS A 131 2.91 16.36 2.19
CA CYS A 131 3.27 15.26 3.10
C CYS A 131 2.48 15.27 4.42
N GLY A 132 1.62 16.27 4.65
CA GLY A 132 0.89 16.46 5.91
C GLY A 132 1.82 16.63 7.12
N ASP A 133 1.33 16.28 8.32
CA ASP A 133 2.12 16.35 9.57
C ASP A 133 3.08 15.16 9.75
N ARG A 134 3.27 14.36 8.71
CA ARG A 134 4.06 13.14 8.75
C ARG A 134 5.54 13.45 8.74
N PRO A 135 6.35 12.90 9.68
CA PRO A 135 7.80 13.01 9.63
C PRO A 135 8.37 12.15 8.50
N LEU A 136 9.29 12.72 7.73
CA LEU A 136 10.11 12.03 6.74
C LEU A 136 11.53 11.90 7.26
N TYR A 137 12.13 10.71 7.12
CA TYR A 137 13.47 10.45 7.61
C TYR A 137 14.43 10.15 6.46
N PHE A 138 15.65 10.72 6.58
CA PHE A 138 16.73 10.46 5.63
C PHE A 138 18.00 10.16 6.45
N GLU A 139 18.61 9.01 6.18
CA GLU A 139 19.76 8.55 6.92
C GLU A 139 21.03 8.63 6.08
N GLY A 140 22.15 8.87 6.78
CA GLY A 140 23.46 8.74 6.20
C GLY A 140 24.44 8.11 7.19
N LYS A 141 25.24 7.19 6.68
CA LYS A 141 26.24 6.45 7.47
C LYS A 141 27.58 6.43 6.75
N VAL A 142 28.67 6.58 7.50
CA VAL A 142 30.02 6.36 7.01
C VAL A 142 30.75 5.43 7.95
N ASP A 143 31.19 4.29 7.44
CA ASP A 143 31.98 3.32 8.17
C ASP A 143 33.47 3.71 8.16
N GLY A 144 34.16 3.44 9.24
CA GLY A 144 35.57 3.76 9.45
C GLY A 144 36.10 3.17 10.72
N ALA A 145 37.27 3.64 11.13
CA ALA A 145 37.95 3.19 12.35
C ALA A 145 38.48 4.37 13.19
N ILE A 146 38.51 4.20 14.49
CA ILE A 146 39.13 5.16 15.44
C ILE A 146 40.63 4.97 15.42
N VAL A 147 41.37 6.05 15.12
CA VAL A 147 42.83 6.07 15.17
C VAL A 147 43.34 6.16 16.61
N GLY A 148 44.62 5.87 16.83
CA GLY A 148 45.23 5.83 18.18
C GLY A 148 45.43 7.22 18.82
N GLU A 149 45.56 8.24 18.00
CA GLU A 149 45.71 9.65 18.41
C GLU A 149 45.03 10.58 17.43
N GLY A 150 44.64 11.77 17.87
CA GLY A 150 44.00 12.76 17.02
C GLY A 150 44.98 13.37 16.03
N VAL A 151 44.58 13.42 14.73
CA VAL A 151 45.40 13.97 13.64
C VAL A 151 44.55 14.89 12.75
N GLY A 152 45.06 16.11 12.49
CA GLY A 152 44.43 17.15 11.70
C GLY A 152 43.72 18.19 12.56
N ASP A 153 43.50 19.37 11.97
CA ASP A 153 42.99 20.56 12.68
C ASP A 153 41.66 21.04 12.07
N GLU A 154 41.20 20.39 10.98
CA GLU A 154 39.93 20.74 10.31
C GLU A 154 38.74 20.00 10.95
N GLY A 155 37.53 20.49 10.70
CA GLY A 155 36.29 19.88 11.17
C GLY A 155 35.99 20.11 12.66
N PHE A 156 35.15 19.24 13.25
CA PHE A 156 34.76 19.35 14.65
C PHE A 156 34.41 17.96 15.25
N GLY A 157 34.25 17.94 16.58
CA GLY A 157 33.83 16.72 17.27
C GLY A 157 34.88 15.62 17.24
N TYR A 158 34.55 14.46 16.70
CA TYR A 158 35.42 13.28 16.62
C TYR A 158 36.21 13.19 15.30
N ASP A 159 36.13 14.20 14.43
CA ASP A 159 36.83 14.22 13.14
C ASP A 159 38.34 13.94 13.24
N PRO A 160 39.07 14.45 14.26
CA PRO A 160 40.50 14.16 14.39
C PRO A 160 40.85 12.69 14.66
N ILE A 161 39.93 11.91 15.22
CA ILE A 161 40.17 10.52 15.59
C ILE A 161 39.42 9.51 14.71
N PHE A 162 38.60 9.95 13.75
CA PHE A 162 37.86 9.07 12.86
C PHE A 162 38.45 9.05 11.46
N ARG A 163 38.83 7.86 10.97
CA ARG A 163 39.34 7.61 9.64
C ARG A 163 38.34 6.77 8.86
N PRO A 164 37.68 7.32 7.79
CA PRO A 164 36.74 6.56 6.98
C PRO A 164 37.44 5.44 6.21
N HIS A 165 36.72 4.33 6.00
CA HIS A 165 37.24 3.21 5.23
C HIS A 165 37.60 3.60 3.80
N GLY A 166 38.71 3.08 3.31
CA GLY A 166 39.21 3.39 1.96
C GLY A 166 40.02 4.70 1.86
N TYR A 167 40.19 5.43 2.96
CA TYR A 167 40.95 6.68 2.98
C TYR A 167 42.09 6.61 3.99
N PRO A 168 43.28 7.17 3.64
CA PRO A 168 44.42 7.19 4.57
C PRO A 168 44.34 8.32 5.61
N LYS A 169 43.48 9.33 5.36
CA LYS A 169 43.32 10.54 6.19
C LYS A 169 42.16 10.41 7.17
N THR A 170 42.25 11.06 8.33
CA THR A 170 41.11 11.33 9.21
C THR A 170 40.21 12.41 8.60
N PHE A 171 38.99 12.55 9.09
CA PHE A 171 38.11 13.65 8.64
C PHE A 171 38.71 15.03 8.89
N ALA A 172 39.48 15.21 9.99
CA ALA A 172 40.17 16.47 10.28
C ALA A 172 41.40 16.74 9.41
N GLN A 173 41.86 15.79 8.61
CA GLN A 173 42.92 15.95 7.62
C GLN A 173 42.41 16.19 6.20
N MET A 174 41.09 16.11 6.01
CA MET A 174 40.45 16.30 4.71
C MET A 174 40.05 17.76 4.51
N LEU A 175 40.12 18.24 3.28
CA LEU A 175 39.49 19.51 2.92
C LEU A 175 37.98 19.40 3.10
N ALA A 176 37.31 20.52 3.41
CA ALA A 176 35.85 20.55 3.58
C ALA A 176 35.11 19.95 2.35
N SER A 177 35.60 20.20 1.12
CA SER A 177 35.04 19.62 -0.10
C SER A 177 35.22 18.10 -0.20
N GLU A 178 36.36 17.56 0.25
CA GLU A 178 36.60 16.10 0.29
C GLU A 178 35.66 15.43 1.30
N LYS A 179 35.56 16.02 2.51
CA LYS A 179 34.66 15.53 3.56
C LYS A 179 33.19 15.60 3.16
N ASN A 180 32.74 16.72 2.58
CA ASN A 180 31.35 16.92 2.15
C ASN A 180 30.94 15.99 1.00
N ALA A 181 31.88 15.39 0.26
CA ALA A 181 31.57 14.41 -0.79
C ALA A 181 31.30 12.99 -0.23
N LEU A 182 31.62 12.70 1.04
CA LEU A 182 31.53 11.35 1.58
C LEU A 182 30.95 11.25 3.01
N SER A 183 30.70 12.39 3.66
CA SER A 183 30.27 12.40 5.06
C SER A 183 28.86 11.81 5.25
N HIS A 184 28.61 11.34 6.48
CA HIS A 184 27.27 10.85 6.89
C HIS A 184 26.19 11.90 6.64
N ARG A 185 26.45 13.18 6.94
CA ARG A 185 25.50 14.28 6.69
C ARG A 185 25.27 14.49 5.19
N ALA A 186 26.32 14.43 4.36
CA ALA A 186 26.18 14.55 2.93
C ALA A 186 25.25 13.47 2.35
N ARG A 187 25.42 12.23 2.75
CA ARG A 187 24.55 11.11 2.31
C ARG A 187 23.11 11.29 2.76
N ALA A 188 22.87 11.78 3.97
CA ALA A 188 21.51 12.05 4.44
C ALA A 188 20.86 13.20 3.64
N PHE A 189 21.59 14.29 3.37
CA PHE A 189 21.09 15.38 2.53
C PHE A 189 20.96 15.00 1.05
N GLU A 190 21.79 14.11 0.52
CA GLU A 190 21.60 13.56 -0.82
C GLU A 190 20.27 12.82 -0.93
N GLY A 191 19.92 12.01 0.07
CA GLY A 191 18.61 11.37 0.15
C GLY A 191 17.46 12.38 0.16
N LEU A 192 17.55 13.41 1.02
CA LEU A 192 16.57 14.49 1.07
C LEU A 192 16.47 15.25 -0.27
N MET A 193 17.60 15.63 -0.86
CA MET A 193 17.61 16.35 -2.13
C MET A 193 17.08 15.49 -3.28
N GLY A 194 17.38 14.19 -3.29
CA GLY A 194 16.80 13.22 -4.23
C GLY A 194 15.29 13.17 -4.10
N PHE A 195 14.79 13.13 -2.89
CA PHE A 195 13.35 13.18 -2.58
C PHE A 195 12.74 14.51 -3.05
N LEU A 196 13.32 15.65 -2.67
CA LEU A 196 12.84 16.97 -3.08
C LEU A 196 12.90 17.16 -4.61
N ALA A 197 13.92 16.64 -5.27
CA ALA A 197 14.00 16.65 -6.74
C ALA A 197 12.91 15.77 -7.37
N SER A 198 12.52 14.69 -6.72
CA SER A 198 11.36 13.89 -7.16
C SER A 198 10.03 14.64 -6.98
N LEU A 199 9.94 15.54 -5.99
CA LEU A 199 8.82 16.48 -5.85
C LEU A 199 8.86 17.61 -6.89
N ASP A 200 10.07 18.07 -7.25
CA ASP A 200 10.30 19.23 -8.13
C ASP A 200 10.23 18.90 -9.64
N LEU A 201 10.32 17.63 -10.03
CA LEU A 201 10.07 17.17 -11.42
C LEU A 201 8.61 17.40 -11.86
N GLY A 202 8.09 18.50 -11.37
CA GLY A 202 6.80 19.11 -11.59
C GLY A 202 5.79 18.45 -10.72
N GLY A 203 5.36 19.09 -9.62
CA GLY A 203 4.12 18.78 -8.91
C GLY A 203 3.56 17.37 -9.13
N MET A 204 4.42 16.41 -9.37
CA MET A 204 4.06 15.02 -9.35
C MET A 204 3.96 14.63 -7.86
N GLN A 205 2.87 15.08 -7.21
CA GLN A 205 2.14 14.07 -6.45
C GLN A 205 2.37 12.77 -7.21
N THR A 206 2.71 11.71 -6.54
CA THR A 206 2.62 10.33 -6.98
C THR A 206 1.25 10.07 -7.58
N MET A 207 1.08 10.59 -8.78
CA MET A 207 -0.23 10.64 -9.41
C MET A 207 -0.32 9.46 -10.35
N VAL A 208 -1.38 8.73 -10.20
CA VAL A 208 -1.88 7.86 -11.26
C VAL A 208 -1.69 8.61 -12.59
N PRO A 209 -1.07 7.99 -13.61
CA PRO A 209 -0.88 8.64 -14.90
C PRO A 209 -2.16 9.21 -15.49
N ALA A 210 -2.11 10.37 -16.10
CA ALA A 210 -3.24 11.01 -16.78
C ALA A 210 -3.53 10.31 -18.12
N LEU A 211 -4.14 9.11 -18.05
CA LEU A 211 -4.49 8.32 -19.22
C LEU A 211 -5.94 8.61 -19.63
N PRO A 212 -6.23 8.90 -20.91
CA PRO A 212 -7.59 9.10 -21.37
C PRO A 212 -8.43 7.82 -21.17
N VAL A 213 -9.55 7.92 -20.48
CA VAL A 213 -10.46 6.78 -20.27
C VAL A 213 -11.06 6.29 -21.59
N SER A 214 -11.19 7.18 -22.58
CA SER A 214 -11.62 6.85 -23.94
C SER A 214 -10.72 5.82 -24.64
N ASP A 215 -9.44 5.73 -24.29
CA ASP A 215 -8.51 4.77 -24.90
C ASP A 215 -8.80 3.31 -24.45
N TYR A 216 -9.61 3.14 -23.43
CA TYR A 216 -10.06 1.85 -22.89
C TYR A 216 -11.51 1.54 -23.24
N ASP A 217 -11.96 2.07 -24.36
CA ASP A 217 -13.27 1.81 -24.94
C ASP A 217 -13.23 0.68 -25.99
N TYR A 218 -14.30 -0.08 -26.06
CA TYR A 218 -14.55 -1.06 -27.09
C TYR A 218 -16.04 -1.34 -27.19
N ASP A 219 -16.51 -1.81 -28.33
CA ASP A 219 -17.91 -2.19 -28.53
C ASP A 219 -18.19 -3.56 -27.88
N LEU A 220 -19.03 -3.57 -26.85
CA LEU A 220 -19.50 -4.78 -26.17
C LEU A 220 -20.97 -5.03 -26.54
N PRO A 221 -21.25 -5.95 -27.46
CA PRO A 221 -22.65 -6.27 -27.83
C PRO A 221 -23.38 -6.93 -26.65
N ASP A 222 -24.63 -6.56 -26.40
CA ASP A 222 -25.47 -7.13 -25.34
C ASP A 222 -25.57 -8.67 -25.44
N ALA A 223 -25.56 -9.20 -26.65
CA ALA A 223 -25.56 -10.64 -26.88
C ALA A 223 -24.30 -11.38 -26.35
N ARG A 224 -23.26 -10.65 -25.97
CA ARG A 224 -22.05 -11.20 -25.37
C ARG A 224 -22.08 -11.15 -23.84
N ILE A 225 -23.00 -10.44 -23.23
CA ILE A 225 -23.15 -10.37 -21.78
C ILE A 225 -23.81 -11.66 -21.28
N ALA A 226 -23.15 -12.30 -20.31
CA ALA A 226 -23.68 -13.51 -19.67
C ALA A 226 -24.60 -13.12 -18.51
N TYR A 227 -25.89 -13.37 -18.64
CA TYR A 227 -26.88 -13.14 -17.59
C TYR A 227 -27.07 -14.34 -16.65
N GLU A 228 -26.55 -15.50 -17.04
CA GLU A 228 -26.61 -16.76 -16.30
C GLU A 228 -25.26 -17.45 -16.29
N ALA A 229 -24.92 -18.08 -15.14
CA ALA A 229 -23.71 -18.88 -15.00
C ALA A 229 -23.80 -20.18 -15.83
N MET A 230 -22.64 -20.72 -16.20
CA MET A 230 -22.53 -22.06 -16.77
C MET A 230 -22.76 -23.13 -15.69
N GLU A 231 -23.23 -24.30 -16.14
CA GLU A 231 -23.39 -25.48 -15.31
C GLU A 231 -22.80 -26.70 -16.02
N PRO A 232 -21.78 -27.38 -15.48
CA PRO A 232 -21.04 -27.01 -14.29
C PRO A 232 -20.21 -25.72 -14.49
N ARG A 233 -19.79 -25.08 -13.40
CA ARG A 233 -19.10 -23.77 -13.41
C ARG A 233 -17.82 -23.78 -14.25
N ASP A 234 -17.05 -24.87 -14.18
CA ASP A 234 -15.78 -25.05 -14.86
C ASP A 234 -15.93 -25.54 -16.33
N ALA A 235 -17.17 -25.69 -16.83
CA ALA A 235 -17.45 -25.87 -18.25
C ALA A 235 -17.41 -24.56 -19.05
N SER A 236 -17.25 -23.39 -18.40
CA SER A 236 -16.99 -22.12 -19.07
C SER A 236 -15.73 -22.19 -19.92
N ARG A 237 -15.64 -21.35 -20.93
CA ARG A 237 -14.44 -21.26 -21.77
C ARG A 237 -13.32 -20.53 -21.04
N LEU A 238 -12.07 -20.88 -21.38
CA LEU A 238 -10.86 -20.21 -20.91
C LEU A 238 -10.07 -19.69 -22.11
N LEU A 239 -9.82 -18.39 -22.15
CA LEU A 239 -8.85 -17.77 -23.04
C LEU A 239 -7.49 -17.74 -22.35
N ILE A 240 -6.43 -18.21 -23.02
CA ILE A 240 -5.07 -18.19 -22.51
C ILE A 240 -4.27 -17.22 -23.36
N TYR A 241 -3.65 -16.23 -22.71
CA TYR A 241 -2.65 -15.34 -23.30
C TYR A 241 -1.27 -15.67 -22.74
N SER A 242 -0.32 -16.04 -23.61
CA SER A 242 1.00 -16.54 -23.21
C SER A 242 1.98 -15.49 -22.69
N GLY A 243 1.56 -14.20 -22.64
CA GLY A 243 2.46 -13.09 -22.32
C GLY A 243 3.43 -12.75 -23.47
N LYS A 244 4.07 -11.59 -23.39
CA LYS A 244 5.04 -11.14 -24.40
C LYS A 244 6.26 -12.05 -24.48
N GLN A 245 6.71 -12.58 -23.36
CA GLN A 245 7.82 -13.55 -23.29
C GLN A 245 7.46 -14.88 -23.95
N GLY A 246 6.17 -15.28 -23.91
CA GLY A 246 5.63 -16.45 -24.59
C GLY A 246 5.22 -16.20 -26.05
N GLY A 247 5.61 -15.06 -26.64
CA GLY A 247 5.32 -14.70 -28.04
C GLY A 247 3.93 -14.08 -28.26
N GLY A 248 3.18 -13.74 -27.19
CA GLY A 248 1.88 -13.06 -27.27
C GLY A 248 0.80 -13.90 -27.96
N SER A 249 0.88 -15.25 -27.89
CA SER A 249 -0.11 -16.15 -28.49
C SER A 249 -1.40 -16.17 -27.67
N ILE A 250 -2.53 -16.33 -28.37
CA ILE A 250 -3.86 -16.48 -27.77
C ILE A 250 -4.40 -17.85 -28.14
N GLN A 251 -4.89 -18.58 -27.15
CA GLN A 251 -5.49 -19.90 -27.30
C GLN A 251 -6.81 -19.98 -26.53
N GLY A 252 -7.72 -20.83 -26.97
CA GLY A 252 -8.98 -21.10 -26.28
C GLY A 252 -9.07 -22.55 -25.85
N THR A 253 -9.55 -22.78 -24.62
CA THR A 253 -9.84 -24.10 -24.07
C THR A 253 -11.04 -24.05 -23.13
N ALA A 254 -11.34 -25.10 -22.39
CA ALA A 254 -12.31 -25.10 -21.32
C ALA A 254 -11.65 -24.77 -19.98
N PHE A 255 -12.37 -24.14 -19.06
CA PHE A 255 -11.80 -23.71 -17.78
C PHE A 255 -11.29 -24.88 -16.93
N HIS A 256 -11.95 -26.04 -17.01
CA HIS A 256 -11.53 -27.23 -16.29
C HIS A 256 -10.14 -27.78 -16.75
N GLU A 257 -9.60 -27.31 -17.88
CA GLU A 257 -8.27 -27.66 -18.39
C GLU A 257 -7.17 -26.68 -17.93
N ILE A 258 -7.50 -25.73 -17.05
CA ILE A 258 -6.55 -24.70 -16.58
C ILE A 258 -5.30 -25.30 -15.96
N GLY A 259 -5.37 -26.53 -15.42
CA GLY A 259 -4.24 -27.26 -14.83
C GLY A 259 -3.09 -27.46 -15.80
N ASP A 260 -3.35 -27.57 -17.10
CA ASP A 260 -2.33 -27.74 -18.14
C ASP A 260 -1.42 -26.50 -18.31
N GLN A 261 -1.85 -25.37 -17.78
CA GLN A 261 -1.14 -24.09 -17.83
C GLN A 261 -0.35 -23.78 -16.55
N LEU A 262 -0.53 -24.59 -15.51
CA LEU A 262 0.04 -24.40 -14.19
C LEU A 262 1.15 -25.43 -13.94
N LEU A 263 2.14 -25.04 -13.14
CA LEU A 263 3.26 -25.90 -12.76
C LEU A 263 3.12 -26.30 -11.29
N SER A 264 3.63 -27.48 -10.95
CA SER A 264 3.77 -27.89 -9.56
C SER A 264 4.57 -26.84 -8.77
N GLY A 265 4.02 -26.37 -7.64
CA GLY A 265 4.57 -25.31 -6.82
C GLY A 265 4.12 -23.89 -7.18
N ASP A 266 3.33 -23.70 -8.25
CA ASP A 266 2.64 -22.42 -8.47
C ASP A 266 1.66 -22.15 -7.34
N VAL A 267 1.54 -20.87 -6.92
CA VAL A 267 0.64 -20.44 -5.85
C VAL A 267 -0.54 -19.69 -6.45
N LEU A 268 -1.71 -20.30 -6.42
CA LEU A 268 -2.98 -19.64 -6.76
C LEU A 268 -3.48 -18.90 -5.52
N VAL A 269 -3.74 -17.60 -5.65
CA VAL A 269 -4.25 -16.77 -4.54
C VAL A 269 -5.67 -16.33 -4.84
N ALA A 270 -6.61 -16.81 -4.01
CA ALA A 270 -8.03 -16.52 -4.12
C ALA A 270 -8.50 -15.53 -3.04
N ASN A 271 -9.55 -14.78 -3.36
CA ASN A 271 -10.28 -13.98 -2.40
C ASN A 271 -11.37 -14.85 -1.74
N ASP A 272 -11.29 -15.05 -0.44
CA ASP A 272 -12.22 -15.89 0.35
C ASP A 272 -13.39 -15.11 0.95
N THR A 273 -13.63 -13.89 0.48
CA THR A 273 -14.78 -13.10 0.93
C THR A 273 -16.09 -13.75 0.53
N LYS A 274 -17.05 -13.74 1.48
CA LYS A 274 -18.42 -14.22 1.27
C LYS A 274 -19.36 -13.04 1.00
N VAL A 275 -20.14 -13.14 -0.06
CA VAL A 275 -21.19 -12.16 -0.39
C VAL A 275 -22.32 -12.27 0.62
N ILE A 276 -22.75 -11.12 1.14
CA ILE A 276 -23.91 -11.03 2.02
C ILE A 276 -25.15 -10.58 1.23
N PRO A 277 -26.37 -10.94 1.69
CA PRO A 277 -27.59 -10.43 1.07
C PRO A 277 -27.83 -8.96 1.44
N ALA A 278 -27.02 -8.09 0.85
CA ALA A 278 -26.88 -6.68 1.21
C ALA A 278 -28.01 -5.78 0.74
N ARG A 279 -28.95 -6.30 -0.07
CA ARG A 279 -30.07 -5.53 -0.62
C ARG A 279 -31.32 -5.73 0.23
N LEU A 280 -31.73 -4.69 0.96
CA LEU A 280 -32.87 -4.72 1.87
C LEU A 280 -34.04 -3.93 1.26
N HIS A 281 -35.17 -4.60 1.07
CA HIS A 281 -36.41 -3.99 0.58
C HIS A 281 -37.37 -3.75 1.72
N GLY A 282 -37.59 -2.49 2.09
CA GLY A 282 -38.44 -2.13 3.20
C GLY A 282 -39.49 -1.06 2.85
N THR A 283 -40.33 -0.76 3.81
CA THR A 283 -41.36 0.27 3.71
C THR A 283 -41.26 1.24 4.87
N VAL A 284 -41.43 2.53 4.60
CA VAL A 284 -41.64 3.52 5.68
C VAL A 284 -43.08 3.48 6.16
N VAL A 285 -43.36 4.02 7.36
CA VAL A 285 -44.70 4.06 7.97
C VAL A 285 -45.75 4.64 7.02
N ALA A 286 -45.40 5.58 6.16
CA ALA A 286 -46.27 6.16 5.15
C ALA A 286 -46.55 5.23 3.94
N GLY A 287 -46.06 3.98 3.95
CA GLY A 287 -46.27 2.99 2.91
C GLY A 287 -45.36 3.10 1.67
N ALA A 288 -44.42 4.04 1.63
CA ALA A 288 -43.50 4.16 0.52
C ALA A 288 -42.41 3.08 0.58
N LYS A 289 -42.15 2.40 -0.55
CA LYS A 289 -41.09 1.42 -0.67
C LYS A 289 -39.74 2.10 -0.77
N VAL A 290 -38.76 1.59 -0.03
CA VAL A 290 -37.37 2.05 0.02
C VAL A 290 -36.47 0.83 -0.11
N GLU A 291 -35.45 0.95 -0.94
CA GLU A 291 -34.35 -0.01 -1.03
C GLU A 291 -33.15 0.55 -0.29
N VAL A 292 -32.63 -0.22 0.66
CA VAL A 292 -31.38 0.07 1.39
C VAL A 292 -30.33 -0.94 1.00
N PHE A 293 -29.23 -0.46 0.43
CA PHE A 293 -28.12 -1.28 0.01
C PHE A 293 -26.96 -1.10 1.01
N LEU A 294 -26.65 -2.14 1.76
CA LEU A 294 -25.57 -2.16 2.74
C LEU A 294 -24.21 -2.12 2.02
N LEU A 295 -23.28 -1.26 2.46
CA LEU A 295 -21.95 -1.13 1.88
C LEU A 295 -20.87 -1.62 2.83
N ASN A 296 -20.68 -0.92 3.95
CA ASN A 296 -19.64 -1.21 4.93
C ASN A 296 -20.23 -1.25 6.34
N PRO A 297 -19.98 -2.29 7.16
CA PRO A 297 -20.32 -2.27 8.57
C PRO A 297 -19.41 -1.29 9.30
N LEU A 298 -19.99 -0.50 10.20
CA LEU A 298 -19.29 0.49 10.99
C LEU A 298 -18.96 0.00 12.42
N ASP A 299 -19.58 -1.12 12.83
CA ASP A 299 -19.36 -1.76 14.11
C ASP A 299 -19.29 -3.29 13.99
N ALA A 300 -18.68 -3.94 14.96
CA ALA A 300 -18.52 -5.40 14.99
C ALA A 300 -19.87 -6.15 15.14
N GLY A 301 -20.90 -5.51 15.69
CA GLY A 301 -22.24 -6.06 15.84
C GLY A 301 -23.10 -5.98 14.58
N TRP A 302 -22.61 -5.35 13.54
CA TRP A 302 -23.33 -5.08 12.28
C TRP A 302 -24.59 -4.25 12.46
N THR A 303 -24.66 -3.49 13.54
CA THR A 303 -25.83 -2.66 13.87
C THR A 303 -25.81 -1.31 13.19
N GLN A 304 -24.63 -0.85 12.72
CA GLN A 304 -24.45 0.42 12.02
C GLN A 304 -23.77 0.18 10.68
N TRP A 305 -24.24 0.88 9.65
CA TRP A 305 -23.78 0.68 8.28
C TRP A 305 -23.65 1.97 7.50
N GLU A 306 -22.64 2.00 6.63
CA GLU A 306 -22.62 2.87 5.47
C GLU A 306 -23.50 2.25 4.37
N VAL A 307 -24.36 3.06 3.73
CA VAL A 307 -25.36 2.55 2.80
C VAL A 307 -25.52 3.40 1.56
N MET A 308 -26.06 2.78 0.52
CA MET A 308 -26.71 3.44 -0.60
C MET A 308 -28.23 3.27 -0.48
N VAL A 309 -29.00 4.33 -0.69
CA VAL A 309 -30.46 4.28 -0.56
C VAL A 309 -31.11 4.66 -1.87
N GLY A 310 -31.83 3.69 -2.45
CA GLY A 310 -32.72 3.93 -3.58
C GLY A 310 -33.95 4.73 -3.15
N ASN A 311 -34.37 5.69 -3.99
CA ASN A 311 -35.48 6.59 -3.64
C ASN A 311 -35.27 7.37 -2.32
N ARG A 312 -34.06 7.83 -2.05
CA ARG A 312 -33.64 8.55 -0.83
C ARG A 312 -34.61 9.66 -0.38
N ARG A 313 -35.35 10.27 -1.34
CA ARG A 313 -36.36 11.30 -1.02
C ARG A 313 -37.54 10.76 -0.23
N LYS A 314 -37.81 9.46 -0.26
CA LYS A 314 -38.90 8.79 0.45
C LYS A 314 -38.50 8.29 1.85
N PHE A 315 -37.20 8.32 2.16
CA PHE A 315 -36.67 7.98 3.48
C PHE A 315 -36.10 9.25 4.11
N LYS A 316 -36.92 9.91 4.95
CA LYS A 316 -36.57 11.18 5.61
C LYS A 316 -35.95 10.91 6.97
N GLU A 317 -35.31 11.93 7.51
CA GLU A 317 -34.84 11.91 8.89
C GLU A 317 -36.01 11.73 9.85
N GLY A 318 -35.87 10.84 10.83
CA GLY A 318 -36.95 10.44 11.74
C GLY A 318 -37.89 9.34 11.22
N ASP A 319 -37.85 8.98 9.94
CA ASP A 319 -38.57 7.83 9.43
C ASP A 319 -37.90 6.53 9.87
N VAL A 320 -38.73 5.48 10.02
CA VAL A 320 -38.28 4.08 10.21
C VAL A 320 -38.64 3.29 8.96
N VAL A 321 -37.64 2.67 8.33
CA VAL A 321 -37.86 1.68 7.28
C VAL A 321 -37.94 0.31 7.92
N THR A 322 -39.02 -0.42 7.66
CA THR A 322 -39.20 -1.79 8.15
C THR A 322 -39.09 -2.78 7.00
N VAL A 323 -38.18 -3.74 7.17
CA VAL A 323 -38.03 -4.92 6.29
C VAL A 323 -38.63 -6.10 7.03
N SER A 324 -39.64 -6.74 6.48
CA SER A 324 -40.39 -7.80 7.16
C SER A 324 -40.26 -9.13 6.44
N GLY A 325 -40.21 -10.22 7.18
CA GLY A 325 -40.23 -11.59 6.71
C GLY A 325 -40.89 -12.52 7.71
N GLU A 326 -40.89 -13.82 7.44
CA GLU A 326 -41.59 -14.83 8.28
C GLU A 326 -41.00 -14.96 9.70
N ARG A 327 -39.68 -14.78 9.86
CA ARG A 327 -38.99 -14.92 11.16
C ARG A 327 -38.95 -13.62 11.97
N GLY A 328 -39.33 -12.49 11.40
CA GLY A 328 -39.29 -11.21 12.08
C GLY A 328 -39.07 -10.03 11.15
N SER A 329 -38.50 -8.96 11.68
CA SER A 329 -38.26 -7.72 10.93
C SER A 329 -36.95 -7.03 11.28
N LEU A 330 -36.43 -6.22 10.35
CA LEU A 330 -35.39 -5.22 10.56
C LEU A 330 -35.99 -3.82 10.56
N LYS A 331 -35.65 -3.02 11.56
CA LYS A 331 -35.96 -1.59 11.64
C LYS A 331 -34.70 -0.80 11.33
N ILE A 332 -34.78 0.11 10.36
CA ILE A 332 -33.66 0.88 9.84
C ILE A 332 -33.97 2.37 10.04
N VAL A 333 -33.03 3.10 10.64
CA VAL A 333 -33.13 4.54 10.86
C VAL A 333 -31.85 5.24 10.41
N TRP A 334 -31.96 6.53 10.00
CA TRP A 334 -30.78 7.32 9.75
C TRP A 334 -30.04 7.62 11.05
N LEU A 335 -28.71 7.40 11.07
CA LEU A 335 -27.78 7.94 12.06
C LEU A 335 -27.26 9.30 11.58
N ASP A 336 -26.87 9.35 10.31
CA ASP A 336 -26.34 10.54 9.65
C ASP A 336 -26.70 10.41 8.16
N ARG A 337 -27.63 11.23 7.74
CA ARG A 337 -28.15 11.20 6.39
C ARG A 337 -27.14 11.75 5.38
N ASP A 338 -26.34 12.76 5.76
CA ASP A 338 -25.39 13.39 4.86
C ASP A 338 -24.19 12.46 4.58
N CYS A 339 -23.77 11.72 5.59
CA CYS A 339 -22.74 10.69 5.48
C CYS A 339 -23.28 9.31 5.07
N ASN A 340 -24.57 9.16 4.72
CA ASN A 340 -25.21 7.89 4.36
C ASN A 340 -25.05 6.78 5.41
N ARG A 341 -25.17 7.10 6.69
CA ARG A 341 -25.04 6.15 7.80
C ARG A 341 -26.40 5.85 8.41
N ILE A 342 -26.64 4.54 8.64
CA ILE A 342 -27.86 4.03 9.28
C ILE A 342 -27.54 3.24 10.53
N ALA A 343 -28.56 3.11 11.42
CA ALA A 343 -28.60 2.10 12.45
C ALA A 343 -29.72 1.10 12.15
N MET A 344 -29.51 -0.15 12.56
CA MET A 344 -30.45 -1.25 12.41
C MET A 344 -30.71 -1.95 13.73
N GLN A 345 -31.95 -2.37 13.91
CA GLN A 345 -32.38 -3.27 15.00
C GLN A 345 -33.25 -4.37 14.41
N PHE A 346 -33.13 -5.57 14.94
CA PHE A 346 -34.01 -6.67 14.54
C PHE A 346 -35.00 -7.01 15.67
N GLU A 347 -36.16 -7.51 15.25
CA GLU A 347 -37.21 -8.05 16.13
C GLU A 347 -37.64 -9.40 15.55
N GLY A 348 -37.79 -10.41 16.41
CA GLY A 348 -38.22 -11.76 16.00
C GLY A 348 -37.19 -12.83 16.37
N ASP A 349 -37.25 -13.96 15.66
CA ASP A 349 -36.44 -15.15 15.93
C ASP A 349 -35.13 -15.12 15.11
N PHE A 350 -34.19 -14.25 15.54
CA PHE A 350 -32.86 -14.11 14.97
C PHE A 350 -31.80 -14.17 16.08
N ALA A 351 -30.72 -14.91 15.85
CA ALA A 351 -29.63 -15.03 16.80
C ALA A 351 -28.72 -13.79 16.81
N THR A 352 -28.49 -13.21 15.65
CA THR A 352 -27.61 -12.05 15.44
C THR A 352 -28.15 -11.13 14.34
N MET A 353 -27.59 -9.92 14.22
CA MET A 353 -27.87 -9.02 13.11
C MET A 353 -27.50 -9.65 11.76
N GLN A 354 -26.41 -10.41 11.72
CA GLN A 354 -25.99 -11.15 10.53
C GLN A 354 -27.04 -12.18 10.10
N ASP A 355 -27.61 -12.95 11.05
CA ASP A 355 -28.70 -13.90 10.78
C ASP A 355 -29.95 -13.18 10.25
N ALA A 356 -30.29 -12.00 10.80
CA ALA A 356 -31.40 -11.20 10.31
C ALA A 356 -31.17 -10.70 8.87
N ILE A 357 -29.98 -10.24 8.55
CA ILE A 357 -29.60 -9.81 7.18
C ILE A 357 -29.63 -11.01 6.22
N GLU A 358 -29.11 -12.17 6.62
CA GLU A 358 -29.08 -13.39 5.78
C GLU A 358 -30.49 -13.87 5.40
N VAL A 359 -31.45 -13.70 6.30
CA VAL A 359 -32.84 -14.13 6.09
C VAL A 359 -33.69 -13.10 5.35
N LEU A 360 -33.50 -11.80 5.66
CA LEU A 360 -34.35 -10.72 5.17
C LEU A 360 -33.80 -9.98 3.95
N GLY A 361 -32.52 -10.17 3.66
CA GLY A 361 -31.85 -9.53 2.54
C GLY A 361 -31.88 -10.36 1.25
N GLU A 362 -31.60 -9.70 0.15
CA GLU A 362 -31.40 -10.29 -1.18
C GLU A 362 -29.94 -10.15 -1.61
N VAL A 363 -29.44 -11.17 -2.35
CA VAL A 363 -28.09 -11.12 -2.94
C VAL A 363 -28.02 -9.99 -3.97
N PRO A 364 -27.03 -9.10 -3.88
CA PRO A 364 -26.88 -7.99 -4.79
C PRO A 364 -26.22 -8.44 -6.10
N LEU A 365 -27.01 -8.82 -7.09
CA LEU A 365 -26.50 -9.08 -8.44
C LEU A 365 -25.94 -7.79 -9.07
N PRO A 366 -24.95 -7.90 -9.95
CA PRO A 366 -24.40 -6.76 -10.69
C PRO A 366 -25.48 -5.96 -11.44
N PRO A 367 -25.35 -4.63 -11.58
CA PRO A 367 -26.41 -3.77 -12.13
C PRO A 367 -26.83 -4.10 -13.55
N TYR A 368 -25.96 -4.71 -14.36
CA TYR A 368 -26.27 -5.12 -15.73
C TYR A 368 -27.08 -6.42 -15.81
N ILE A 369 -27.27 -7.13 -14.69
CA ILE A 369 -28.17 -8.29 -14.61
C ILE A 369 -29.56 -7.79 -14.22
N GLU A 370 -30.35 -7.40 -15.23
CA GLU A 370 -31.67 -6.75 -15.04
C GLU A 370 -32.80 -7.75 -14.79
N ARG A 371 -32.53 -8.94 -14.26
CA ARG A 371 -33.56 -9.91 -13.86
C ARG A 371 -33.74 -9.95 -12.35
N ALA A 372 -34.90 -10.45 -11.91
CA ALA A 372 -35.11 -10.73 -10.49
C ALA A 372 -34.12 -11.77 -9.97
N VAL A 373 -33.73 -11.62 -8.71
CA VAL A 373 -32.91 -12.59 -7.98
C VAL A 373 -33.70 -13.90 -7.82
N THR A 374 -33.06 -15.02 -8.08
CA THR A 374 -33.59 -16.35 -7.87
C THR A 374 -32.97 -17.00 -6.64
N GLU A 375 -33.62 -18.02 -6.08
CA GLU A 375 -33.06 -18.76 -4.94
C GLU A 375 -31.69 -19.38 -5.26
N GLY A 376 -31.50 -19.83 -6.50
CA GLY A 376 -30.22 -20.36 -6.97
C GLY A 376 -29.08 -19.33 -7.04
N ASP A 377 -29.38 -18.04 -7.07
CA ASP A 377 -28.34 -17.00 -7.12
C ASP A 377 -27.55 -16.90 -5.79
N LYS A 378 -28.15 -17.29 -4.65
CA LYS A 378 -27.44 -17.34 -3.37
C LYS A 378 -26.22 -18.25 -3.42
N ASP A 379 -26.34 -19.42 -4.07
CA ASP A 379 -25.26 -20.36 -4.23
C ASP A 379 -24.38 -20.07 -5.44
N ARG A 380 -24.98 -19.62 -6.55
CA ARG A 380 -24.27 -19.38 -7.81
C ARG A 380 -23.42 -18.12 -7.79
N TYR A 381 -23.81 -17.09 -7.03
CA TYR A 381 -23.05 -15.86 -6.88
C TYR A 381 -22.11 -15.91 -5.65
N GLN A 382 -21.66 -17.14 -5.28
CA GLN A 382 -20.65 -17.40 -4.26
C GLN A 382 -19.50 -18.22 -4.83
N ALA A 383 -18.27 -17.85 -4.47
CA ALA A 383 -17.10 -18.67 -4.75
C ALA A 383 -17.08 -19.91 -3.83
N ILE A 384 -16.45 -21.01 -4.29
CA ILE A 384 -16.22 -22.20 -3.44
C ILE A 384 -15.28 -21.89 -2.27
N PHE A 385 -14.54 -20.81 -2.35
CA PHE A 385 -13.58 -20.33 -1.34
C PHE A 385 -14.20 -19.42 -0.29
N ALA A 386 -15.48 -19.04 -0.43
CA ALA A 386 -16.15 -18.05 0.41
C ALA A 386 -16.23 -18.49 1.89
N GLU A 387 -15.57 -17.74 2.76
CA GLU A 387 -15.50 -18.01 4.21
C GLU A 387 -15.88 -16.77 5.03
N HIS A 388 -15.29 -15.60 4.71
CA HIS A 388 -15.43 -14.38 5.51
C HIS A 388 -16.51 -13.46 4.97
N ALA A 389 -17.65 -13.36 5.69
CA ALA A 389 -18.79 -12.53 5.28
C ALA A 389 -18.47 -11.02 5.33
N GLY A 390 -18.95 -10.24 4.35
CA GLY A 390 -18.78 -8.79 4.32
C GLY A 390 -18.74 -8.15 2.92
N ALA A 391 -18.65 -8.93 1.84
CA ALA A 391 -18.68 -8.40 0.49
C ALA A 391 -20.11 -8.17 -0.01
N VAL A 392 -20.27 -7.15 -0.85
CA VAL A 392 -21.51 -6.89 -1.58
C VAL A 392 -21.41 -7.27 -3.05
N ALA A 393 -20.26 -7.76 -3.48
CA ALA A 393 -20.06 -8.32 -4.81
C ALA A 393 -19.12 -9.53 -4.74
N ALA A 394 -19.40 -10.55 -5.56
CA ALA A 394 -18.55 -11.74 -5.60
C ALA A 394 -17.22 -11.48 -6.30
N PRO A 395 -16.11 -12.16 -5.90
CA PRO A 395 -14.88 -12.24 -6.69
C PRO A 395 -15.14 -13.14 -7.91
N THR A 396 -15.66 -12.55 -9.00
CA THR A 396 -16.31 -13.28 -10.11
C THR A 396 -15.41 -14.29 -10.82
N ALA A 397 -14.10 -14.07 -10.89
CA ALA A 397 -13.17 -15.05 -11.42
C ALA A 397 -13.11 -16.36 -10.61
N SER A 398 -13.42 -16.30 -9.32
CA SER A 398 -13.50 -17.47 -8.46
C SER A 398 -14.76 -18.32 -8.70
N LEU A 399 -15.75 -17.78 -9.40
CA LEU A 399 -17.02 -18.50 -9.70
C LEU A 399 -16.82 -19.66 -10.67
N HIS A 400 -15.74 -19.68 -11.44
CA HIS A 400 -15.42 -20.77 -12.36
C HIS A 400 -14.91 -22.03 -11.66
N PHE A 401 -14.45 -21.92 -10.41
CA PHE A 401 -13.86 -23.05 -9.71
C PHE A 401 -14.92 -23.97 -9.13
N THR A 402 -14.67 -25.29 -9.25
CA THR A 402 -15.39 -26.35 -8.55
C THR A 402 -14.47 -27.01 -7.55
N LYS A 403 -15.01 -27.72 -6.56
CA LYS A 403 -14.21 -28.47 -5.57
C LYS A 403 -13.39 -29.57 -6.25
N GLU A 404 -13.95 -30.17 -7.29
CA GLU A 404 -13.31 -31.20 -8.10
C GLU A 404 -12.10 -30.65 -8.86
N LEU A 405 -12.24 -29.46 -9.48
CA LEU A 405 -11.12 -28.78 -10.14
C LEU A 405 -10.03 -28.41 -9.12
N GLN A 406 -10.41 -27.84 -7.98
CA GLN A 406 -9.46 -27.51 -6.91
C GLN A 406 -8.68 -28.76 -6.45
N SER A 407 -9.36 -29.88 -6.22
CA SER A 407 -8.72 -31.15 -5.80
C SER A 407 -7.70 -31.63 -6.83
N ARG A 408 -8.06 -31.61 -8.12
CA ARG A 408 -7.13 -32.00 -9.21
C ARG A 408 -5.90 -31.10 -9.28
N LEU A 409 -6.07 -29.78 -9.08
CA LEU A 409 -4.94 -28.84 -9.07
C LEU A 409 -4.02 -29.08 -7.88
N LEU A 410 -4.58 -29.36 -6.70
CA LEU A 410 -3.80 -29.75 -5.51
C LEU A 410 -3.03 -31.05 -5.72
N GLU A 411 -3.65 -32.07 -6.33
CA GLU A 411 -2.98 -33.34 -6.69
C GLU A 411 -1.85 -33.11 -7.71
N GLY A 412 -2.00 -32.13 -8.61
CA GLY A 412 -0.95 -31.67 -9.53
C GLY A 412 0.18 -30.88 -8.88
N GLY A 413 0.11 -30.64 -7.55
CA GLY A 413 1.10 -29.91 -6.78
C GLY A 413 0.97 -28.39 -6.85
N VAL A 414 -0.15 -27.86 -7.39
CA VAL A 414 -0.48 -26.43 -7.32
C VAL A 414 -0.93 -26.11 -5.90
N MET A 415 -0.47 -24.99 -5.36
CA MET A 415 -0.82 -24.56 -4.01
C MET A 415 -1.91 -23.52 -4.05
N PHE A 416 -2.83 -23.56 -3.07
CA PHE A 416 -3.83 -22.51 -2.86
C PHE A 416 -3.51 -21.71 -1.61
N SER A 417 -3.64 -20.40 -1.72
CA SER A 417 -3.55 -19.47 -0.60
C SER A 417 -4.69 -18.47 -0.68
N TYR A 418 -5.04 -17.86 0.45
CA TYR A 418 -6.23 -17.04 0.52
C TYR A 418 -5.92 -15.68 1.13
N LEU A 419 -6.67 -14.70 0.68
CA LEU A 419 -6.75 -13.37 1.27
C LEU A 419 -8.22 -12.96 1.33
N THR A 420 -8.56 -12.07 2.24
CA THR A 420 -9.89 -11.47 2.27
C THR A 420 -9.82 -10.04 1.73
N LEU A 421 -10.65 -9.71 0.75
CA LEU A 421 -10.95 -8.33 0.36
C LEU A 421 -12.46 -8.22 0.19
N HIS A 422 -13.10 -7.38 0.99
CA HIS A 422 -14.52 -7.12 0.88
C HIS A 422 -14.80 -6.17 -0.28
N VAL A 423 -15.33 -6.73 -1.36
CA VAL A 423 -15.61 -6.00 -2.59
C VAL A 423 -16.81 -5.08 -2.40
N GLY A 424 -16.59 -3.77 -2.63
CA GLY A 424 -17.63 -2.76 -2.56
C GLY A 424 -18.46 -2.63 -3.85
N ALA A 425 -19.65 -2.01 -3.75
CA ALA A 425 -20.55 -1.77 -4.89
C ALA A 425 -19.96 -0.87 -6.00
N GLY A 426 -18.89 -0.12 -5.68
CA GLY A 426 -18.22 0.76 -6.64
C GLY A 426 -17.52 0.04 -7.79
N THR A 427 -17.16 -1.25 -7.59
CA THR A 427 -16.39 -2.05 -8.56
C THR A 427 -17.12 -2.23 -9.91
N PHE A 428 -18.43 -2.13 -9.95
CA PHE A 428 -19.23 -2.28 -11.18
C PHE A 428 -19.61 -0.97 -11.85
N LYS A 429 -19.22 0.17 -11.29
CA LYS A 429 -19.54 1.46 -11.91
C LYS A 429 -18.51 1.79 -12.99
N PRO A 430 -18.95 2.17 -14.20
CA PRO A 430 -18.03 2.71 -15.18
C PRO A 430 -17.42 4.01 -14.67
N MET A 431 -16.21 4.33 -15.12
CA MET A 431 -15.57 5.61 -14.83
C MET A 431 -16.34 6.73 -15.52
N THR A 432 -16.52 7.83 -14.78
CA THR A 432 -17.21 9.04 -15.29
C THR A 432 -16.26 10.19 -15.56
N SER A 433 -14.99 10.07 -15.12
CA SER A 433 -13.92 11.03 -15.41
C SER A 433 -13.38 10.85 -16.82
N ASP A 434 -12.82 11.90 -17.41
CA ASP A 434 -12.19 11.85 -18.73
C ASP A 434 -10.78 11.22 -18.65
N PHE A 435 -10.09 11.39 -17.52
CA PHE A 435 -8.75 10.87 -17.28
C PHE A 435 -8.71 9.97 -16.03
N ALA A 436 -7.79 9.00 -16.05
CA ALA A 436 -7.60 8.04 -14.96
C ALA A 436 -7.23 8.72 -13.63
N ASN A 437 -6.32 9.70 -13.66
CA ASN A 437 -5.88 10.41 -12.46
C ASN A 437 -6.96 11.27 -11.78
N GLU A 438 -8.07 11.53 -12.46
CA GLU A 438 -9.24 12.23 -11.90
C GLU A 438 -10.21 11.29 -11.19
N HIS A 439 -10.04 9.96 -11.38
CA HIS A 439 -10.91 8.98 -10.78
C HIS A 439 -10.53 8.70 -9.33
N GLU A 440 -11.47 8.89 -8.42
CA GLU A 440 -11.29 8.55 -7.01
C GLU A 440 -11.57 7.06 -6.74
N MET A 441 -10.50 6.31 -6.45
CA MET A 441 -10.62 4.90 -6.08
C MET A 441 -11.20 4.75 -4.68
N HIS A 442 -12.24 3.93 -4.56
CA HIS A 442 -12.79 3.55 -3.27
C HIS A 442 -11.80 2.68 -2.48
N ALA A 443 -11.72 2.95 -1.16
CA ALA A 443 -10.96 2.10 -0.25
C ALA A 443 -11.69 0.78 -0.02
N GLU A 444 -10.99 -0.34 -0.25
CA GLU A 444 -11.49 -1.68 0.02
C GLU A 444 -10.68 -2.31 1.15
N ARG A 445 -11.37 -2.86 2.15
CA ARG A 445 -10.74 -3.49 3.31
C ARG A 445 -10.19 -4.85 2.92
N PHE A 446 -8.96 -5.13 3.33
CA PHE A 446 -8.35 -6.45 3.16
C PHE A 446 -7.82 -7.01 4.48
N ALA A 447 -7.70 -8.34 4.52
CA ALA A 447 -7.00 -9.06 5.55
C ALA A 447 -6.10 -10.12 4.92
N VAL A 448 -4.87 -10.26 5.44
CA VAL A 448 -3.90 -11.25 4.99
C VAL A 448 -3.29 -11.98 6.17
N GLY A 449 -3.33 -13.31 6.10
CA GLY A 449 -2.75 -14.18 7.11
C GLY A 449 -1.27 -14.48 6.86
N LEU A 450 -0.58 -14.95 7.91
CA LEU A 450 0.82 -15.34 7.85
C LEU A 450 1.08 -16.42 6.79
N SER A 451 0.13 -17.34 6.58
CA SER A 451 0.22 -18.42 5.59
C SER A 451 0.38 -17.91 4.17
N LEU A 452 -0.32 -16.83 3.79
CA LEU A 452 -0.17 -16.22 2.47
C LEU A 452 1.22 -15.58 2.31
N VAL A 453 1.68 -14.83 3.31
CA VAL A 453 2.98 -14.16 3.25
C VAL A 453 4.12 -15.20 3.16
N ASP A 454 4.04 -16.28 3.94
CA ASP A 454 5.00 -17.38 3.89
C ASP A 454 4.97 -18.10 2.52
N ALA A 455 3.78 -18.30 1.95
CA ALA A 455 3.64 -18.89 0.61
C ALA A 455 4.27 -17.99 -0.48
N MET A 456 4.11 -16.66 -0.39
CA MET A 456 4.74 -15.71 -1.32
C MET A 456 6.28 -15.74 -1.20
N ILE A 457 6.82 -15.75 0.02
CA ILE A 457 8.26 -15.83 0.28
C ILE A 457 8.81 -17.15 -0.29
N MET A 458 8.12 -18.26 -0.01
CA MET A 458 8.54 -19.59 -0.51
C MET A 458 8.49 -19.65 -2.04
N ALA A 459 7.41 -19.19 -2.66
CA ALA A 459 7.29 -19.18 -4.12
C ALA A 459 8.44 -18.41 -4.76
N ARG A 460 8.77 -17.22 -4.20
CA ARG A 460 9.88 -16.42 -4.68
C ARG A 460 11.23 -17.13 -4.51
N GLY A 461 11.51 -17.71 -3.33
CA GLY A 461 12.76 -18.43 -3.05
C GLY A 461 12.95 -19.65 -3.94
N GLN A 462 11.87 -20.24 -4.45
CA GLN A 462 11.88 -21.39 -5.35
C GLN A 462 11.67 -21.02 -6.83
N SER A 463 11.65 -19.73 -7.17
CA SER A 463 11.33 -19.22 -8.52
C SER A 463 9.99 -19.77 -9.05
N ARG A 464 8.98 -19.89 -8.18
CA ARG A 464 7.62 -20.30 -8.52
C ARG A 464 6.74 -19.08 -8.77
N ARG A 465 5.67 -19.28 -9.54
CA ARG A 465 4.77 -18.20 -9.95
C ARG A 465 3.67 -17.99 -8.91
N VAL A 466 3.36 -16.73 -8.65
CA VAL A 466 2.16 -16.33 -7.92
C VAL A 466 1.11 -15.92 -8.94
N VAL A 467 -0.04 -16.57 -8.91
CA VAL A 467 -1.14 -16.35 -9.86
C VAL A 467 -2.35 -15.83 -9.09
N ALA A 468 -2.82 -14.66 -9.43
CA ALA A 468 -3.99 -14.07 -8.81
C ALA A 468 -5.29 -14.63 -9.42
N ILE A 469 -6.24 -15.06 -8.58
CA ILE A 469 -7.59 -15.37 -9.00
C ILE A 469 -8.45 -14.12 -8.76
N GLY A 470 -8.71 -13.39 -9.84
CA GLY A 470 -9.46 -12.13 -9.86
C GLY A 470 -8.58 -10.89 -9.68
N THR A 471 -9.09 -9.79 -10.22
CA THR A 471 -8.47 -8.45 -10.11
C THR A 471 -8.40 -7.97 -8.67
N THR A 472 -9.34 -8.40 -7.82
CA THR A 472 -9.35 -8.12 -6.38
C THR A 472 -8.15 -8.73 -5.66
N SER A 473 -7.85 -10.01 -5.93
CA SER A 473 -6.66 -10.68 -5.40
C SER A 473 -5.37 -10.03 -5.90
N MET A 474 -5.32 -9.66 -7.20
CA MET A 474 -4.17 -8.95 -7.77
C MET A 474 -3.92 -7.61 -7.07
N ARG A 475 -4.96 -6.81 -6.85
CA ARG A 475 -4.82 -5.51 -6.19
C ARG A 475 -4.27 -5.65 -4.77
N VAL A 476 -4.73 -6.63 -4.00
CA VAL A 476 -4.16 -6.87 -2.66
C VAL A 476 -2.71 -7.34 -2.77
N LEU A 477 -2.42 -8.36 -3.58
CA LEU A 477 -1.07 -8.91 -3.72
C LEU A 477 -0.04 -7.84 -4.09
N GLU A 478 -0.35 -6.99 -5.08
CA GLU A 478 0.53 -5.89 -5.45
C GLU A 478 0.62 -4.82 -4.34
N SER A 479 -0.48 -4.59 -3.59
CA SER A 479 -0.47 -3.70 -2.42
C SER A 479 0.48 -4.17 -1.32
N LEU A 480 0.67 -5.48 -1.13
CA LEU A 480 1.51 -6.03 -0.06
C LEU A 480 2.98 -5.61 -0.18
N TYR A 481 3.51 -5.40 -1.38
CA TYR A 481 4.84 -4.81 -1.58
C TYR A 481 4.91 -3.40 -0.97
N PHE A 482 3.91 -2.55 -1.24
CA PHE A 482 3.85 -1.18 -0.72
C PHE A 482 3.58 -1.15 0.79
N VAL A 483 2.82 -2.12 1.32
CA VAL A 483 2.70 -2.32 2.78
C VAL A 483 4.08 -2.57 3.39
N GLY A 484 4.86 -3.49 2.81
CA GLY A 484 6.23 -3.76 3.25
C GLY A 484 7.13 -2.53 3.17
N CYS A 485 7.06 -1.76 2.08
CA CYS A 485 7.79 -0.50 1.94
C CYS A 485 7.41 0.51 3.03
N ARG A 486 6.11 0.68 3.31
CA ARG A 486 5.61 1.58 4.36
C ARG A 486 6.04 1.14 5.76
N ILE A 487 6.07 -0.17 6.03
CA ILE A 487 6.58 -0.71 7.29
C ILE A 487 8.06 -0.38 7.46
N LEU A 488 8.88 -0.64 6.44
CA LEU A 488 10.32 -0.34 6.47
C LEU A 488 10.61 1.14 6.65
N GLN A 489 9.78 2.01 6.09
CA GLN A 489 9.88 3.46 6.26
C GLN A 489 9.22 3.99 7.54
N GLY A 490 8.67 3.11 8.41
CA GLY A 490 8.00 3.50 9.65
C GLY A 490 6.68 4.26 9.46
N CYS A 491 6.04 4.13 8.29
CA CYS A 491 4.86 4.92 7.90
C CYS A 491 3.62 4.08 7.55
N TRP A 492 3.56 2.84 7.99
CA TRP A 492 2.37 2.01 7.83
C TRP A 492 1.26 2.45 8.79
N GLU A 493 0.14 2.88 8.25
CA GLU A 493 -1.05 3.37 8.98
C GLU A 493 -2.34 2.60 8.61
N GLY A 494 -2.19 1.39 8.09
CA GLY A 494 -3.32 0.55 7.70
C GLY A 494 -3.89 0.84 6.30
N LYS A 495 -3.19 1.65 5.48
CA LYS A 495 -3.73 2.07 4.18
C LYS A 495 -2.67 2.07 3.08
N VAL A 496 -3.09 1.61 1.89
CA VAL A 496 -2.37 1.76 0.61
C VAL A 496 -3.16 2.72 -0.27
N TYR A 497 -2.51 3.76 -0.77
CA TYR A 497 -3.14 4.83 -1.55
C TYR A 497 -3.10 4.53 -3.06
N SER A 498 -3.95 5.22 -3.82
CA SER A 498 -4.08 5.02 -5.27
C SER A 498 -2.78 5.27 -6.02
N GLY A 499 -1.99 6.24 -5.57
CA GLY A 499 -0.72 6.64 -6.17
C GLY A 499 0.51 5.84 -5.72
N ASP A 500 0.40 4.98 -4.68
CA ASP A 500 1.56 4.26 -4.12
C ASP A 500 2.34 3.46 -5.18
N GLY A 501 1.64 2.91 -6.18
CA GLY A 501 2.24 2.18 -7.29
C GLY A 501 3.19 3.00 -8.16
N TYR A 502 3.09 4.30 -8.11
CA TYR A 502 3.85 5.27 -8.91
C TYR A 502 4.80 6.11 -8.06
N ASP A 503 4.78 5.92 -6.72
CA ASP A 503 5.62 6.65 -5.77
C ASP A 503 7.03 6.06 -5.70
N LEU A 504 7.98 6.72 -6.39
CA LEU A 504 9.38 6.36 -6.31
C LEU A 504 9.93 6.57 -4.89
N GLY A 505 9.50 7.62 -4.19
CA GLY A 505 9.93 7.90 -2.81
C GLY A 505 9.56 6.78 -1.84
N LEU A 506 8.38 6.16 -2.03
CA LEU A 506 7.93 5.03 -1.22
C LEU A 506 8.77 3.77 -1.46
N ARG A 507 9.34 3.61 -2.66
CA ARG A 507 10.07 2.40 -3.06
C ARG A 507 11.57 2.43 -2.75
N TYR A 508 12.08 3.55 -2.21
CA TYR A 508 13.52 3.74 -1.97
C TYR A 508 13.81 4.03 -0.49
N ILE A 509 14.85 3.41 0.03
CA ILE A 509 15.47 3.73 1.33
C ILE A 509 16.97 3.93 1.08
N GLU A 510 17.54 5.02 1.60
CA GLU A 510 18.98 5.35 1.45
C GLU A 510 19.46 5.32 -0.02
N GLY A 511 18.62 5.76 -0.96
CA GLY A 511 18.96 5.77 -2.39
C GLY A 511 18.95 4.39 -3.05
N ARG A 512 18.52 3.33 -2.36
CA ARG A 512 18.38 1.97 -2.90
C ARG A 512 16.92 1.58 -2.96
N GLU A 513 16.53 0.95 -4.06
CA GLU A 513 15.19 0.40 -4.18
C GLU A 513 14.98 -0.73 -3.17
N ILE A 514 13.86 -0.67 -2.46
CA ILE A 514 13.46 -1.72 -1.52
C ILE A 514 13.20 -2.99 -2.32
N SER A 515 13.98 -4.02 -2.05
CA SER A 515 13.80 -5.31 -2.70
C SER A 515 12.47 -5.95 -2.27
N MET A 516 11.92 -6.79 -3.13
CA MET A 516 10.72 -7.57 -2.78
C MET A 516 10.95 -8.44 -1.54
N ASP A 517 12.16 -9.00 -1.39
CA ASP A 517 12.50 -9.83 -0.22
C ASP A 517 12.52 -9.02 1.07
N SER A 518 13.06 -7.80 1.04
CA SER A 518 13.03 -6.89 2.19
C SER A 518 11.62 -6.47 2.55
N ALA A 519 10.79 -6.13 1.55
CA ALA A 519 9.40 -5.74 1.76
C ALA A 519 8.57 -6.89 2.35
N LEU A 520 8.70 -8.12 1.80
CA LEU A 520 8.00 -9.30 2.32
C LEU A 520 8.49 -9.70 3.71
N GLY A 521 9.80 -9.56 3.99
CA GLY A 521 10.37 -9.80 5.33
C GLY A 521 9.73 -8.88 6.37
N ALA A 522 9.70 -7.57 6.11
CA ALA A 522 9.07 -6.60 6.99
C ALA A 522 7.56 -6.83 7.16
N LEU A 523 6.87 -7.15 6.07
CA LEU A 523 5.46 -7.53 6.11
C LEU A 523 5.24 -8.74 7.02
N ARG A 524 6.06 -9.80 6.87
CA ARG A 524 5.97 -11.01 7.67
C ARG A 524 6.13 -10.73 9.17
N GLU A 525 7.16 -9.96 9.54
CA GLU A 525 7.40 -9.56 10.92
C GLU A 525 6.19 -8.79 11.48
N ARG A 526 5.62 -7.90 10.71
CA ARG A 526 4.44 -7.13 11.10
C ARG A 526 3.21 -8.03 11.29
N VAL A 527 2.95 -8.97 10.38
CA VAL A 527 1.85 -9.95 10.51
C VAL A 527 2.01 -10.78 11.78
N VAL A 528 3.22 -11.25 12.08
CA VAL A 528 3.51 -11.98 13.33
C VAL A 528 3.25 -11.09 14.56
N PHE A 529 3.70 -9.83 14.53
CA PHE A 529 3.48 -8.87 15.60
C PHE A 529 1.98 -8.61 15.87
N GLU A 530 1.15 -8.59 14.82
CA GLU A 530 -0.31 -8.41 14.90
C GLU A 530 -1.07 -9.72 15.19
N GLY A 531 -0.38 -10.77 15.62
CA GLY A 531 -1.01 -12.03 16.02
C GLY A 531 -1.36 -12.98 14.86
N GLY A 532 -0.72 -12.81 13.72
CA GLY A 532 -0.84 -13.69 12.55
C GLY A 532 -1.81 -13.22 11.46
N LEU A 533 -2.47 -12.08 11.65
CA LEU A 533 -3.40 -11.48 10.69
C LEU A 533 -3.15 -9.97 10.59
N LEU A 534 -2.78 -9.49 9.41
CA LEU A 534 -2.71 -8.06 9.10
C LEU A 534 -4.00 -7.60 8.44
N GLN A 535 -4.58 -6.54 8.96
CA GLN A 535 -5.73 -5.86 8.35
C GLN A 535 -5.34 -4.50 7.82
N GLY A 536 -5.96 -4.10 6.71
CA GLY A 536 -5.72 -2.81 6.09
C GLY A 536 -6.77 -2.45 5.06
N SER A 537 -6.52 -1.37 4.35
CA SER A 537 -7.34 -0.97 3.21
C SER A 537 -6.45 -0.62 2.01
N THR A 538 -6.95 -0.87 0.81
CA THR A 538 -6.27 -0.49 -0.43
C THR A 538 -7.16 0.34 -1.32
N GLN A 539 -6.58 1.41 -1.84
CA GLN A 539 -7.12 2.22 -2.94
C GLN A 539 -6.24 2.09 -4.19
N ILE A 540 -5.27 1.15 -4.19
CA ILE A 540 -4.30 1.05 -5.29
C ILE A 540 -5.00 1.07 -6.64
N PHE A 541 -4.56 1.96 -7.52
CA PHE A 541 -5.07 2.08 -8.87
C PHE A 541 -4.00 1.62 -9.87
N ILE A 542 -4.22 0.48 -10.46
CA ILE A 542 -3.30 -0.16 -11.39
C ILE A 542 -3.70 0.22 -12.81
N VAL A 543 -2.86 1.04 -13.47
CA VAL A 543 -3.02 1.46 -14.87
C VAL A 543 -1.68 1.35 -15.59
N GLU A 544 -1.61 1.63 -16.88
CA GLU A 544 -0.37 1.61 -17.65
C GLU A 544 0.74 2.43 -16.98
N GLY A 545 1.95 1.87 -16.94
CA GLY A 545 3.08 2.41 -16.18
C GLY A 545 3.26 1.78 -14.78
N PHE A 546 2.30 0.97 -14.30
CA PHE A 546 2.46 0.23 -13.07
C PHE A 546 3.48 -0.90 -13.20
N GLU A 547 4.37 -1.02 -12.23
CA GLU A 547 5.37 -2.10 -12.18
C GLU A 547 4.88 -3.22 -11.27
N PHE A 548 4.44 -4.31 -11.88
CA PHE A 548 4.02 -5.52 -11.14
C PHE A 548 5.22 -6.21 -10.51
N ARG A 549 5.09 -6.57 -9.24
CA ARG A 549 6.19 -7.13 -8.44
C ARG A 549 5.91 -8.52 -7.90
N VAL A 550 4.65 -8.87 -7.77
CA VAL A 550 4.20 -10.10 -7.12
C VAL A 550 3.59 -11.07 -8.13
N VAL A 551 2.65 -10.56 -8.94
CA VAL A 551 1.79 -11.41 -9.76
C VAL A 551 2.41 -11.70 -11.11
N ALA A 552 2.61 -12.99 -11.40
CA ALA A 552 3.12 -13.47 -12.68
C ALA A 552 1.99 -13.83 -13.67
N GLY A 553 0.82 -14.24 -13.16
CA GLY A 553 -0.34 -14.62 -13.95
C GLY A 553 -1.64 -14.16 -13.31
N LEU A 554 -2.64 -13.86 -14.11
CA LEU A 554 -3.96 -13.41 -13.69
C LEU A 554 -5.05 -14.26 -14.31
N ILE A 555 -5.89 -14.88 -13.47
CA ILE A 555 -7.15 -15.52 -13.87
C ILE A 555 -8.26 -14.50 -13.66
N THR A 556 -9.00 -14.13 -14.71
CA THR A 556 -10.05 -13.11 -14.61
C THR A 556 -11.14 -13.28 -15.67
N ASN A 557 -12.27 -12.60 -15.48
CA ASN A 557 -13.32 -12.48 -16.49
C ASN A 557 -12.98 -11.35 -17.48
N PHE A 558 -13.80 -11.20 -18.53
CA PHE A 558 -13.78 -10.04 -19.42
C PHE A 558 -14.59 -8.89 -18.80
N HIS A 559 -14.02 -7.68 -18.82
CA HIS A 559 -14.55 -6.51 -18.11
C HIS A 559 -15.24 -5.52 -19.05
N GLN A 560 -16.06 -4.65 -18.48
CA GLN A 560 -16.75 -3.59 -19.21
C GLN A 560 -15.77 -2.59 -19.83
N PRO A 561 -16.15 -1.96 -20.97
CA PRO A 561 -15.43 -0.81 -21.51
C PRO A 561 -15.38 0.34 -20.48
N LYS A 562 -14.36 1.18 -20.56
CA LYS A 562 -14.14 2.37 -19.69
C LYS A 562 -14.16 2.04 -18.20
N SER A 563 -13.71 0.85 -17.80
CA SER A 563 -13.66 0.43 -16.40
C SER A 563 -12.24 0.43 -15.85
N THR A 564 -12.11 0.65 -14.54
CA THR A 564 -10.85 0.52 -13.81
C THR A 564 -10.25 -0.88 -13.96
N LEU A 565 -11.09 -1.89 -14.12
CA LEU A 565 -10.69 -3.28 -14.30
C LEU A 565 -10.06 -3.52 -15.68
N LEU A 566 -10.60 -2.92 -16.75
CA LEU A 566 -9.99 -3.00 -18.08
C LEU A 566 -8.65 -2.26 -18.12
N MET A 567 -8.52 -1.13 -17.41
CA MET A 567 -7.25 -0.42 -17.28
C MET A 567 -6.20 -1.28 -16.57
N LEU A 568 -6.58 -2.03 -15.53
CA LEU A 568 -5.71 -3.00 -14.86
C LEU A 568 -5.25 -4.11 -15.81
N ILE A 569 -6.16 -4.65 -16.64
CA ILE A 569 -5.80 -5.65 -17.67
C ILE A 569 -4.80 -5.04 -18.66
N SER A 570 -5.07 -3.82 -19.14
CA SER A 570 -4.14 -3.11 -20.05
C SER A 570 -2.76 -2.92 -19.42
N ALA A 571 -2.69 -2.54 -18.15
CA ALA A 571 -1.42 -2.42 -17.44
C ALA A 571 -0.66 -3.77 -17.39
N PHE A 572 -1.39 -4.89 -17.21
CA PHE A 572 -0.82 -6.22 -17.04
C PHE A 572 -0.29 -6.81 -18.35
N VAL A 573 -1.06 -6.71 -19.44
CA VAL A 573 -0.70 -7.30 -20.75
C VAL A 573 -0.22 -6.27 -21.77
N GLY A 574 -0.27 -4.97 -21.42
CA GLY A 574 0.02 -3.85 -22.32
C GLY A 574 -1.00 -3.71 -23.45
N GLY A 575 -0.59 -3.16 -24.58
CA GLY A 575 -1.44 -2.92 -25.75
C GLY A 575 -2.13 -4.17 -26.31
N ASP A 576 -1.68 -5.37 -25.96
CA ASP A 576 -2.26 -6.65 -26.41
C ASP A 576 -3.67 -6.91 -25.85
N TRP A 577 -4.13 -6.13 -24.86
CA TRP A 577 -5.51 -6.25 -24.38
C TRP A 577 -6.54 -6.11 -25.50
N ARG A 578 -6.31 -5.22 -26.48
CA ARG A 578 -7.21 -5.04 -27.64
C ARG A 578 -7.29 -6.31 -28.51
N LYS A 579 -6.15 -6.97 -28.68
CA LYS A 579 -6.03 -8.25 -29.39
C LYS A 579 -6.75 -9.38 -28.66
N ILE A 580 -6.60 -9.43 -27.33
CA ILE A 580 -7.25 -10.41 -26.45
C ILE A 580 -8.77 -10.24 -26.50
N TYR A 581 -9.26 -9.01 -26.32
CA TYR A 581 -10.69 -8.72 -26.32
C TYR A 581 -11.32 -8.88 -27.73
N GLY A 582 -10.60 -8.47 -28.79
CA GLY A 582 -11.01 -8.71 -30.19
C GLY A 582 -11.18 -10.20 -30.48
N PHE A 583 -10.18 -11.01 -30.15
CA PHE A 583 -10.26 -12.47 -30.28
C PHE A 583 -11.43 -13.06 -29.48
N ALA A 584 -11.65 -12.60 -28.25
CA ALA A 584 -12.75 -13.08 -27.42
C ALA A 584 -14.13 -12.77 -28.05
N LEU A 585 -14.32 -11.55 -28.55
CA LEU A 585 -15.56 -11.13 -29.23
C LEU A 585 -15.79 -11.93 -30.52
N GLU A 586 -14.78 -12.04 -31.38
CA GLU A 586 -14.85 -12.78 -32.66
C GLU A 586 -15.10 -14.27 -32.45
N SER A 587 -14.46 -14.85 -31.44
CA SER A 587 -14.60 -16.27 -31.10
C SER A 587 -15.83 -16.59 -30.26
N GLY A 588 -16.68 -15.61 -29.93
CA GLY A 588 -17.95 -15.84 -29.26
C GLY A 588 -17.86 -16.10 -27.76
N TYR A 589 -16.82 -15.58 -27.08
CA TYR A 589 -16.75 -15.62 -25.61
C TYR A 589 -17.86 -14.77 -24.99
N ARG A 590 -18.28 -15.18 -23.79
CA ARG A 590 -19.25 -14.44 -22.98
C ARG A 590 -18.52 -13.55 -21.99
N PHE A 591 -19.08 -12.40 -21.68
CA PHE A 591 -18.44 -11.33 -20.92
C PHE A 591 -19.11 -11.15 -19.55
N LEU A 592 -18.41 -10.44 -18.67
CA LEU A 592 -18.79 -10.01 -17.33
C LEU A 592 -18.86 -11.18 -16.31
N SER A 593 -19.61 -11.00 -15.21
CA SER A 593 -19.53 -11.83 -14.00
C SER A 593 -19.79 -13.32 -14.20
N TYR A 594 -20.77 -13.65 -15.04
CA TYR A 594 -21.12 -15.03 -15.38
C TYR A 594 -20.55 -15.47 -16.75
N GLY A 595 -19.71 -14.63 -17.34
CA GLY A 595 -19.04 -14.87 -18.61
C GLY A 595 -17.97 -15.95 -18.53
N ASP A 596 -17.16 -16.00 -19.57
CA ASP A 596 -16.03 -16.91 -19.67
C ASP A 596 -14.78 -16.34 -18.98
N GLY A 597 -13.80 -17.20 -18.68
CA GLY A 597 -12.58 -16.82 -18.03
C GLY A 597 -11.43 -16.55 -18.99
N SER A 598 -10.41 -15.88 -18.48
CA SER A 598 -9.10 -15.74 -19.13
C SER A 598 -7.97 -16.02 -18.14
N LEU A 599 -6.90 -16.63 -18.62
CA LEU A 599 -5.61 -16.75 -17.92
C LEU A 599 -4.60 -15.92 -18.72
N LEU A 600 -4.14 -14.86 -18.10
CA LEU A 600 -3.24 -13.89 -18.69
C LEU A 600 -1.86 -14.02 -18.04
N TRP A 601 -0.83 -14.31 -18.84
CA TRP A 601 0.56 -14.27 -18.41
C TRP A 601 1.21 -12.94 -18.81
N ARG A 602 2.16 -12.46 -17.97
CA ARG A 602 2.89 -11.22 -18.23
C ARG A 602 4.08 -11.41 -19.17
#